data_cbc2c10ab55c6691d029c8198dc7bf62
#
_entry.id   cbc2c10ab55c6691d029c8198dc7bf62
#
_cell.length_a   1.000
_cell.length_b   1.000
_cell.length_c   1.000
_cell.angle_alpha   90.00
_cell.angle_beta   90.00
_cell.angle_gamma   90.00
#
_symmetry.space_group_name_H-M   'P 1'
#
loop_
_entity.id
_entity.type
_entity.pdbx_description
1 polymer ?
#
loop_
_entity_poly.entity_id
_entity_poly.type
_entity_poly.pdbx_seq_one_letter_code
_entity_poly.pdbx_strand_id
1 'polypeptide(L)'
;MRNAKIVCTIGPASDDPETLEALAEAGMSVARMNASHGTPDHRRTVIDRVREVDAKTDRPVAVMHDLPGPEIRTASIDDKIQLKADSTVRFVEGTEATPEEVGVSHSLTAVEPGDRILLDDGRIETTVEAVDDESVTVTVENGGELGGRKGVNVPGVELGLPTVTEQDRRELEVAADKGVDFVAASFVRDGAFVHEISDTLQELGADIPVIAKIERDVAVDNIDSIIDAAYGVMVARGDLGVEMPLEDVPMIQKRIIRKCQNAGVPVITATEMLDSMIESRRPTRAEASDVANAVLDGTDAVMLSGETAMGAHPPLVVETMDRIVRDVEASEEYAATVEQNVPEAAVPQTD
;
A
#
# COMPACT_ATOMS: atom_id res chain seq x y z
N MET A 1 -21.42 -6.44 -15.86
CA MET A 1 -20.90 -6.20 -14.49
C MET A 1 -19.39 -6.24 -14.63
N ARG A 2 -18.62 -5.38 -13.99
CA ARG A 2 -17.15 -5.36 -14.04
C ARG A 2 -16.58 -6.52 -13.21
N ASN A 3 -15.53 -7.20 -13.68
CA ASN A 3 -14.82 -8.25 -12.96
C ASN A 3 -13.85 -7.66 -11.92
N ALA A 4 -12.90 -6.82 -12.38
CA ALA A 4 -11.97 -6.16 -11.48
C ALA A 4 -12.69 -5.16 -10.57
N LYS A 5 -12.39 -5.17 -9.28
CA LYS A 5 -12.98 -4.29 -8.25
C LYS A 5 -12.24 -2.95 -8.21
N ILE A 6 -12.88 -1.94 -7.64
CA ILE A 6 -12.23 -0.65 -7.34
C ILE A 6 -12.15 -0.49 -5.83
N VAL A 7 -10.92 -0.37 -5.34
CA VAL A 7 -10.62 -0.01 -3.95
C VAL A 7 -10.42 1.50 -3.89
N CYS A 8 -11.13 2.18 -3.00
CA CYS A 8 -11.02 3.62 -2.80
C CYS A 8 -10.52 3.90 -1.39
N THR A 9 -9.43 4.64 -1.27
CA THR A 9 -8.99 5.13 0.04
C THR A 9 -9.88 6.26 0.49
N ILE A 10 -10.44 6.12 1.68
CA ILE A 10 -11.30 7.13 2.28
C ILE A 10 -10.44 8.07 3.13
N GLY A 11 -10.64 9.35 2.94
CA GLY A 11 -9.93 10.41 3.64
C GLY A 11 -10.72 11.72 3.66
N PRO A 12 -10.08 12.86 4.01
CA PRO A 12 -10.79 14.12 4.24
C PRO A 12 -11.68 14.61 3.10
N ALA A 13 -11.40 14.19 1.85
CA ALA A 13 -12.20 14.57 0.70
C ALA A 13 -13.39 13.63 0.44
N SER A 14 -13.52 12.53 1.21
CA SER A 14 -14.49 11.47 0.91
C SER A 14 -15.11 10.80 2.13
N ASP A 15 -14.87 11.27 3.34
CA ASP A 15 -15.34 10.63 4.57
C ASP A 15 -16.75 11.05 5.02
N ASP A 16 -17.38 11.99 4.33
CA ASP A 16 -18.77 12.39 4.59
C ASP A 16 -19.77 11.44 3.90
N PRO A 17 -20.99 11.29 4.46
CA PRO A 17 -21.98 10.31 3.96
C PRO A 17 -22.40 10.54 2.52
N GLU A 18 -22.52 11.80 2.06
CA GLU A 18 -22.97 12.14 0.70
C GLU A 18 -21.91 11.73 -0.32
N THR A 19 -20.65 12.03 -0.05
CA THR A 19 -19.53 11.63 -0.92
C THR A 19 -19.35 10.11 -0.92
N LEU A 20 -19.47 9.43 0.22
CA LEU A 20 -19.40 7.96 0.29
C LEU A 20 -20.49 7.29 -0.57
N GLU A 21 -21.72 7.81 -0.53
CA GLU A 21 -22.83 7.32 -1.37
C GLU A 21 -22.51 7.54 -2.86
N ALA A 22 -22.00 8.73 -3.23
CA ALA A 22 -21.57 9.02 -4.60
C ALA A 22 -20.42 8.13 -5.08
N LEU A 23 -19.45 7.78 -4.21
CA LEU A 23 -18.38 6.83 -4.54
C LEU A 23 -18.93 5.42 -4.80
N ALA A 24 -19.87 4.95 -3.97
CA ALA A 24 -20.51 3.65 -4.15
C ALA A 24 -21.29 3.60 -5.49
N GLU A 25 -22.06 4.64 -5.80
CA GLU A 25 -22.78 4.78 -7.09
C GLU A 25 -21.81 4.82 -8.29
N ALA A 26 -20.69 5.54 -8.16
CA ALA A 26 -19.64 5.62 -9.17
C ALA A 26 -18.92 4.28 -9.43
N GLY A 27 -19.01 3.33 -8.49
CA GLY A 27 -18.47 1.98 -8.67
C GLY A 27 -17.44 1.52 -7.65
N MET A 28 -17.26 2.21 -6.53
CA MET A 28 -16.46 1.72 -5.41
C MET A 28 -16.95 0.35 -4.97
N SER A 29 -16.01 -0.58 -4.78
CA SER A 29 -16.30 -1.94 -4.31
C SER A 29 -15.73 -2.19 -2.91
N VAL A 30 -14.65 -1.48 -2.56
CA VAL A 30 -13.96 -1.58 -1.26
C VAL A 30 -13.59 -0.19 -0.79
N ALA A 31 -13.98 0.15 0.41
CA ALA A 31 -13.54 1.36 1.12
C ALA A 31 -12.31 1.02 1.97
N ARG A 32 -11.15 1.60 1.63
CA ARG A 32 -9.89 1.40 2.36
C ARG A 32 -9.72 2.48 3.42
N MET A 33 -9.53 2.05 4.67
CA MET A 33 -9.17 2.89 5.82
C MET A 33 -7.67 2.82 6.03
N ASN A 34 -6.92 3.88 5.65
CA ASN A 34 -5.48 3.93 5.88
C ASN A 34 -5.19 4.35 7.34
N ALA A 35 -4.71 3.41 8.16
CA ALA A 35 -4.45 3.63 9.57
C ALA A 35 -3.14 4.40 9.86
N SER A 36 -2.34 4.70 8.86
CA SER A 36 -1.18 5.60 8.99
C SER A 36 -1.59 7.07 9.27
N HIS A 37 -2.86 7.43 9.01
CA HIS A 37 -3.38 8.79 9.18
C HIS A 37 -4.63 8.83 10.05
N GLY A 38 -4.86 9.98 10.70
CA GLY A 38 -6.05 10.19 11.52
C GLY A 38 -6.02 9.42 12.85
N THR A 39 -7.18 9.21 13.46
CA THR A 39 -7.33 8.56 14.77
C THR A 39 -8.20 7.31 14.69
N PRO A 40 -8.03 6.33 15.59
CA PRO A 40 -8.89 5.15 15.66
C PRO A 40 -10.38 5.47 15.77
N ASP A 41 -10.76 6.49 16.58
CA ASP A 41 -12.16 6.87 16.78
C ASP A 41 -12.79 7.48 15.52
N HIS A 42 -12.01 8.27 14.77
CA HIS A 42 -12.48 8.79 13.48
C HIS A 42 -12.70 7.64 12.49
N ARG A 43 -11.77 6.68 12.42
CA ARG A 43 -11.92 5.49 11.55
C ARG A 43 -13.17 4.66 11.91
N ARG A 44 -13.43 4.42 13.21
CA ARG A 44 -14.67 3.76 13.63
C ARG A 44 -15.92 4.47 13.09
N THR A 45 -15.93 5.80 13.16
CA THR A 45 -17.03 6.63 12.64
C THR A 45 -17.18 6.48 11.13
N VAL A 46 -16.07 6.51 10.38
CA VAL A 46 -16.10 6.37 8.92
C VAL A 46 -16.54 4.96 8.51
N ILE A 47 -16.08 3.92 9.19
CA ILE A 47 -16.53 2.53 8.96
C ILE A 47 -18.05 2.43 9.16
N ASP A 48 -18.60 3.02 10.21
CA ASP A 48 -20.05 3.01 10.44
C ASP A 48 -20.80 3.69 9.27
N ARG A 49 -20.29 4.82 8.77
CA ARG A 49 -20.87 5.50 7.59
C ARG A 49 -20.82 4.63 6.34
N VAL A 50 -19.70 3.93 6.09
CA VAL A 50 -19.58 3.01 4.95
C VAL A 50 -20.61 1.87 5.06
N ARG A 51 -20.80 1.31 6.27
CA ARG A 51 -21.84 0.28 6.52
C ARG A 51 -23.26 0.80 6.29
N GLU A 52 -23.52 2.07 6.63
CA GLU A 52 -24.82 2.70 6.34
C GLU A 52 -25.05 2.91 4.83
N VAL A 53 -23.99 3.21 4.07
CA VAL A 53 -24.05 3.31 2.60
C VAL A 53 -24.26 1.93 1.99
N ASP A 54 -23.48 0.92 2.41
CA ASP A 54 -23.61 -0.46 1.95
C ASP A 54 -25.04 -0.99 2.11
N ALA A 55 -25.69 -0.70 3.25
CA ALA A 55 -27.06 -1.10 3.52
C ALA A 55 -28.12 -0.45 2.58
N LYS A 56 -27.78 0.64 1.88
CA LYS A 56 -28.67 1.39 0.98
C LYS A 56 -28.40 1.10 -0.49
N THR A 57 -27.25 0.54 -0.84
CA THR A 57 -26.84 0.30 -2.22
C THR A 57 -27.16 -1.12 -2.67
N ASP A 58 -27.44 -1.29 -3.97
CA ASP A 58 -27.68 -2.61 -4.58
C ASP A 58 -26.36 -3.39 -4.81
N ARG A 59 -25.21 -2.77 -4.55
CA ARG A 59 -23.87 -3.34 -4.71
C ARG A 59 -23.15 -3.31 -3.38
N PRO A 60 -22.62 -4.45 -2.92
CA PRO A 60 -21.91 -4.49 -1.65
C PRO A 60 -20.63 -3.64 -1.70
N VAL A 61 -20.40 -2.91 -0.62
CA VAL A 61 -19.18 -2.14 -0.38
C VAL A 61 -18.47 -2.72 0.83
N ALA A 62 -17.39 -3.43 0.59
CA ALA A 62 -16.54 -4.00 1.64
C ALA A 62 -15.67 -2.92 2.31
N VAL A 63 -15.23 -3.18 3.54
CA VAL A 63 -14.28 -2.34 4.28
C VAL A 63 -12.96 -3.07 4.41
N MET A 64 -11.88 -2.43 3.98
CA MET A 64 -10.50 -2.87 4.18
C MET A 64 -9.80 -1.94 5.16
N HIS A 65 -9.29 -2.48 6.26
CA HIS A 65 -8.52 -1.75 7.26
C HIS A 65 -7.03 -1.98 7.02
N ASP A 66 -6.31 -0.94 6.62
CA ASP A 66 -4.90 -1.01 6.20
C ASP A 66 -4.01 -0.53 7.34
N LEU A 67 -3.20 -1.44 7.89
CA LEU A 67 -2.34 -1.22 9.03
C LEU A 67 -1.14 -0.34 8.67
N PRO A 68 -0.64 0.48 9.62
CA PRO A 68 0.61 1.23 9.42
C PRO A 68 1.81 0.33 9.17
N GLY A 69 1.89 -0.78 9.91
CA GLY A 69 3.03 -1.68 9.89
C GLY A 69 4.27 -1.14 10.60
N PRO A 70 5.36 -1.91 10.61
CA PRO A 70 6.61 -1.56 11.28
C PRO A 70 7.44 -0.56 10.46
N GLU A 71 7.00 0.68 10.40
CA GLU A 71 7.67 1.76 9.69
C GLU A 71 8.58 2.57 10.62
N ILE A 72 9.78 2.88 10.14
CA ILE A 72 10.66 3.83 10.80
C ILE A 72 10.36 5.23 10.27
N ARG A 73 10.26 6.19 11.17
CA ARG A 73 9.99 7.59 10.83
C ARG A 73 11.02 8.53 11.43
N THR A 74 11.31 9.62 10.73
CA THR A 74 12.10 10.73 11.27
C THR A 74 11.37 11.40 12.44
N ALA A 75 12.12 12.07 13.29
CA ALA A 75 11.59 12.90 14.37
C ALA A 75 10.54 13.90 13.88
N SER A 76 9.74 14.41 14.80
CA SER A 76 8.86 15.54 14.52
C SER A 76 9.69 16.80 14.33
N ILE A 77 9.49 17.50 13.21
CA ILE A 77 10.22 18.72 12.85
C ILE A 77 9.16 19.81 12.65
N ASP A 78 9.24 20.91 13.41
CA ASP A 78 8.28 22.02 13.30
C ASP A 78 8.48 22.80 12.00
N ASP A 79 9.73 23.17 11.72
CA ASP A 79 10.13 23.80 10.45
C ASP A 79 10.98 22.83 9.65
N LYS A 80 10.72 22.72 8.34
CA LYS A 80 11.52 21.87 7.46
C LYS A 80 13.00 22.19 7.55
N ILE A 81 13.84 21.18 7.62
CA ILE A 81 15.30 21.31 7.58
C ILE A 81 15.82 21.00 6.18
N GLN A 82 16.92 21.63 5.79
CA GLN A 82 17.55 21.38 4.50
C GLN A 82 18.73 20.42 4.67
N LEU A 83 18.62 19.22 4.12
CA LEU A 83 19.74 18.32 3.96
C LEU A 83 20.42 18.60 2.61
N LYS A 84 21.69 19.00 2.64
CA LYS A 84 22.43 19.41 1.42
C LYS A 84 23.16 18.23 0.84
N ALA A 85 23.20 18.11 -0.49
CA ALA A 85 24.05 17.14 -1.16
C ALA A 85 25.54 17.34 -0.71
N ASP A 86 26.27 16.25 -0.65
CA ASP A 86 27.66 16.15 -0.18
C ASP A 86 27.88 16.53 1.30
N SER A 87 26.78 16.73 2.09
CA SER A 87 26.91 16.94 3.54
C SER A 87 26.88 15.61 4.30
N THR A 88 27.52 15.62 5.47
CA THR A 88 27.47 14.49 6.42
C THR A 88 26.35 14.72 7.42
N VAL A 89 25.53 13.68 7.66
CA VAL A 89 24.42 13.68 8.63
C VAL A 89 24.57 12.47 9.53
N ARG A 90 24.16 12.60 10.80
CA ARG A 90 24.07 11.48 11.74
C ARG A 90 22.62 11.11 11.96
N PHE A 91 22.29 9.82 11.89
CA PHE A 91 21.03 9.28 12.34
C PHE A 91 21.20 8.68 13.73
N VAL A 92 20.30 9.05 14.64
CA VAL A 92 20.29 8.58 16.03
C VAL A 92 18.84 8.21 16.42
N GLU A 93 18.65 7.27 17.31
CA GLU A 93 17.32 7.08 17.88
C GLU A 93 16.96 8.29 18.75
N GLY A 94 15.87 9.01 18.38
CA GLY A 94 15.56 10.26 19.05
C GLY A 94 14.36 11.01 18.46
N THR A 95 14.01 12.11 19.13
CA THR A 95 12.80 12.90 18.84
C THR A 95 13.09 14.29 18.29
N GLU A 96 14.34 14.65 18.10
CA GLU A 96 14.77 15.95 17.57
C GLU A 96 15.50 15.78 16.24
N ALA A 97 15.52 16.80 15.40
CA ALA A 97 16.28 16.81 14.17
C ALA A 97 16.84 18.18 13.84
N THR A 98 18.08 18.17 13.35
CA THR A 98 18.81 19.32 12.79
C THR A 98 19.37 18.93 11.42
N PRO A 99 19.95 19.85 10.64
CA PRO A 99 20.62 19.49 9.39
C PRO A 99 21.84 18.56 9.55
N GLU A 100 22.43 18.48 10.75
CA GLU A 100 23.61 17.68 11.05
C GLU A 100 23.28 16.35 11.74
N GLU A 101 22.14 16.27 12.44
CA GLU A 101 21.70 15.09 13.18
C GLU A 101 20.17 14.92 13.10
N VAL A 102 19.71 13.76 12.64
CA VAL A 102 18.29 13.46 12.47
C VAL A 102 17.92 12.30 13.38
N GLY A 103 16.99 12.59 14.31
CA GLY A 103 16.36 11.57 15.14
C GLY A 103 15.44 10.68 14.31
N VAL A 104 15.46 9.39 14.62
CA VAL A 104 14.59 8.36 14.02
C VAL A 104 13.90 7.54 15.10
N SER A 105 12.75 6.96 14.78
CA SER A 105 11.90 6.24 15.75
C SER A 105 12.44 4.87 16.17
N HIS A 106 13.47 4.36 15.49
CA HIS A 106 14.10 3.08 15.76
C HIS A 106 15.58 3.12 15.32
N SER A 107 16.45 2.39 16.00
CA SER A 107 17.86 2.33 15.66
C SER A 107 18.10 1.80 14.25
N LEU A 108 19.02 2.42 13.53
CA LEU A 108 19.46 1.99 12.20
C LEU A 108 20.82 1.26 12.25
N THR A 109 21.36 0.95 13.42
CA THR A 109 22.72 0.41 13.58
C THR A 109 22.95 -1.01 13.02
N ALA A 110 21.93 -1.64 12.46
CA ALA A 110 22.05 -2.90 11.73
C ALA A 110 22.59 -2.73 10.28
N VAL A 111 22.77 -1.49 9.81
CA VAL A 111 23.32 -1.21 8.48
C VAL A 111 24.85 -1.35 8.46
N GLU A 112 25.40 -1.48 7.25
CA GLU A 112 26.83 -1.51 7.01
C GLU A 112 27.27 -0.33 6.12
N PRO A 113 28.57 0.08 6.15
CA PRO A 113 29.09 1.08 5.22
C PRO A 113 28.82 0.68 3.76
N GLY A 114 28.24 1.60 3.01
CA GLY A 114 27.80 1.40 1.62
C GLY A 114 26.29 1.13 1.47
N ASP A 115 25.58 0.83 2.55
CA ASP A 115 24.12 0.73 2.49
C ASP A 115 23.47 2.08 2.24
N ARG A 116 22.27 2.06 1.65
CA ARG A 116 21.50 3.27 1.37
C ARG A 116 20.43 3.47 2.43
N ILE A 117 20.25 4.71 2.86
CA ILE A 117 19.13 5.14 3.68
C ILE A 117 18.37 6.20 2.90
N LEU A 118 17.08 5.95 2.67
CA LEU A 118 16.19 6.79 1.89
C LEU A 118 15.17 7.46 2.82
N LEU A 119 14.92 8.75 2.60
CA LEU A 119 13.98 9.54 3.39
C LEU A 119 12.89 10.12 2.47
N ASP A 120 11.68 10.30 3.03
CA ASP A 120 10.55 10.96 2.34
C ASP A 120 10.27 10.30 0.98
N ASP A 121 10.02 8.98 0.98
CA ASP A 121 9.71 8.18 -0.21
C ASP A 121 10.83 8.23 -1.28
N GLY A 122 12.09 8.20 -0.84
CA GLY A 122 13.26 8.24 -1.71
C GLY A 122 13.60 9.61 -2.29
N ARG A 123 12.94 10.68 -1.86
CA ARG A 123 13.28 12.05 -2.32
C ARG A 123 14.62 12.54 -1.84
N ILE A 124 15.08 12.01 -0.70
CA ILE A 124 16.40 12.25 -0.15
C ILE A 124 17.11 10.92 -0.06
N GLU A 125 18.29 10.85 -0.67
CA GLU A 125 19.12 9.64 -0.68
C GLU A 125 20.41 9.89 0.09
N THR A 126 20.78 8.90 0.90
CA THR A 126 22.02 8.93 1.67
C THR A 126 22.74 7.58 1.57
N THR A 127 24.06 7.60 1.73
CA THR A 127 24.93 6.42 1.78
C THR A 127 25.61 6.34 3.13
N VAL A 128 25.60 5.16 3.76
CA VAL A 128 26.23 4.91 5.06
C VAL A 128 27.76 4.96 4.91
N GLU A 129 28.41 5.79 5.73
CA GLU A 129 29.86 5.92 5.82
C GLU A 129 30.45 5.15 7.01
N ALA A 130 29.76 5.25 8.16
CA ALA A 130 30.21 4.62 9.39
C ALA A 130 29.03 4.33 10.32
N VAL A 131 29.19 3.29 11.12
CA VAL A 131 28.22 2.89 12.16
C VAL A 131 28.96 2.79 13.49
N ASP A 132 28.37 3.35 14.53
CA ASP A 132 28.80 3.15 15.92
C ASP A 132 27.66 2.53 16.75
N ASP A 133 27.85 2.36 18.05
CA ASP A 133 26.89 1.66 18.93
C ASP A 133 25.52 2.37 19.03
N GLU A 134 25.45 3.67 18.75
CA GLU A 134 24.26 4.51 18.95
C GLU A 134 23.85 5.32 17.72
N SER A 135 24.69 5.37 16.67
CA SER A 135 24.44 6.23 15.52
C SER A 135 24.96 5.68 14.20
N VAL A 136 24.39 6.19 13.13
CA VAL A 136 24.81 5.94 11.76
C VAL A 136 25.18 7.26 11.11
N THR A 137 26.41 7.34 10.61
CA THR A 137 26.92 8.51 9.87
C THR A 137 26.76 8.24 8.37
N VAL A 138 26.13 9.17 7.67
CA VAL A 138 25.88 9.06 6.24
C VAL A 138 26.34 10.27 5.46
N THR A 139 26.63 10.09 4.18
CA THR A 139 26.75 11.16 3.19
C THR A 139 25.44 11.32 2.44
N VAL A 140 24.97 12.55 2.28
CA VAL A 140 23.76 12.88 1.50
C VAL A 140 24.12 12.90 0.02
N GLU A 141 23.62 11.94 -0.76
CA GLU A 141 23.83 11.87 -2.21
C GLU A 141 22.88 12.83 -2.95
N ASN A 142 21.60 12.73 -2.64
CA ASN A 142 20.55 13.58 -3.19
C ASN A 142 19.86 14.31 -2.05
N GLY A 143 20.08 15.60 -1.93
CA GLY A 143 19.58 16.42 -0.84
C GLY A 143 18.19 16.98 -1.12
N GLY A 144 17.54 17.48 -0.04
CA GLY A 144 16.22 18.08 -0.14
C GLY A 144 15.74 18.70 1.17
N GLU A 145 14.53 19.27 1.15
CA GLU A 145 13.82 19.70 2.35
C GLU A 145 13.21 18.47 3.06
N LEU A 146 13.62 18.21 4.29
CA LEU A 146 13.07 17.17 5.14
C LEU A 146 12.04 17.75 6.11
N GLY A 147 10.81 17.28 6.03
CA GLY A 147 9.76 17.55 7.01
C GLY A 147 9.78 16.55 8.17
N GLY A 148 8.97 16.81 9.20
CA GLY A 148 8.84 15.89 10.33
C GLY A 148 8.04 14.62 10.00
N ARG A 149 8.37 13.52 10.70
CA ARG A 149 7.69 12.23 10.63
C ARG A 149 7.66 11.60 9.24
N LYS A 150 8.74 11.77 8.48
CA LYS A 150 8.90 11.16 7.16
C LYS A 150 9.38 9.71 7.27
N GLY A 151 8.94 8.87 6.34
CA GLY A 151 9.37 7.49 6.23
C GLY A 151 10.88 7.39 6.05
N VAL A 152 11.47 6.36 6.65
CA VAL A 152 12.88 6.00 6.53
C VAL A 152 12.94 4.57 6.00
N ASN A 153 13.45 4.41 4.78
CA ASN A 153 13.62 3.11 4.14
C ASN A 153 15.10 2.74 4.10
N VAL A 154 15.40 1.48 4.35
CA VAL A 154 16.74 0.91 4.26
C VAL A 154 16.67 -0.33 3.39
N PRO A 155 16.77 -0.17 2.05
CA PRO A 155 16.63 -1.27 1.11
C PRO A 155 17.61 -2.42 1.39
N GLY A 156 17.10 -3.65 1.39
CA GLY A 156 17.93 -4.85 1.57
C GLY A 156 18.39 -5.14 3.00
N VAL A 157 18.08 -4.27 3.98
CA VAL A 157 18.53 -4.46 5.38
C VAL A 157 17.37 -4.82 6.29
N GLU A 158 17.56 -5.84 7.13
CA GLU A 158 16.61 -6.21 8.16
C GLU A 158 16.94 -5.52 9.49
N LEU A 159 16.05 -4.63 9.93
CA LEU A 159 16.25 -3.76 11.10
C LEU A 159 15.67 -4.33 12.41
N GLY A 160 15.25 -5.61 12.41
CA GLY A 160 14.73 -6.27 13.62
C GLY A 160 13.41 -5.69 14.15
N LEU A 161 12.62 -5.04 13.29
CA LEU A 161 11.33 -4.47 13.65
C LEU A 161 10.31 -5.58 13.97
N PRO A 162 9.43 -5.37 14.97
CA PRO A 162 8.37 -6.33 15.29
C PRO A 162 7.40 -6.45 14.10
N THR A 163 6.80 -7.62 13.93
CA THR A 163 5.77 -7.86 12.92
C THR A 163 4.51 -7.04 13.22
N VAL A 164 4.06 -7.07 14.46
CA VAL A 164 2.90 -6.33 14.95
C VAL A 164 3.38 -5.27 15.94
N THR A 165 3.29 -4.01 15.56
CA THR A 165 3.59 -2.89 16.44
C THR A 165 2.46 -2.68 17.46
N GLU A 166 2.71 -1.89 18.50
CA GLU A 166 1.65 -1.49 19.41
C GLU A 166 0.55 -0.66 18.70
N GLN A 167 0.92 0.08 17.67
CA GLN A 167 -0.04 0.81 16.86
C GLN A 167 -0.88 -0.15 16.02
N ASP A 168 -0.26 -1.16 15.39
CA ASP A 168 -1.00 -2.18 14.65
C ASP A 168 -1.96 -2.95 15.54
N ARG A 169 -1.56 -3.30 16.76
CA ARG A 169 -2.45 -3.98 17.70
C ARG A 169 -3.70 -3.17 18.02
N ARG A 170 -3.56 -1.85 18.24
CA ARG A 170 -4.71 -0.95 18.46
C ARG A 170 -5.63 -0.87 17.23
N GLU A 171 -5.03 -0.89 16.04
CA GLU A 171 -5.79 -0.88 14.79
C GLU A 171 -6.47 -2.23 14.51
N LEU A 172 -5.85 -3.34 14.87
CA LEU A 172 -6.46 -4.67 14.82
C LEU A 172 -7.65 -4.78 15.80
N GLU A 173 -7.58 -4.14 16.97
CA GLU A 173 -8.74 -4.00 17.88
C GLU A 173 -9.88 -3.23 17.23
N VAL A 174 -9.60 -2.16 16.46
CA VAL A 174 -10.63 -1.43 15.69
C VAL A 174 -11.22 -2.33 14.62
N ALA A 175 -10.38 -3.05 13.88
CA ALA A 175 -10.81 -3.96 12.83
C ALA A 175 -11.73 -5.07 13.37
N ALA A 176 -11.34 -5.70 14.50
CA ALA A 176 -12.12 -6.74 15.17
C ALA A 176 -13.45 -6.20 15.71
N ASP A 177 -13.43 -5.06 16.42
CA ASP A 177 -14.63 -4.41 17.00
C ASP A 177 -15.66 -4.03 15.94
N LYS A 178 -15.19 -3.52 14.78
CA LYS A 178 -16.06 -3.09 13.68
C LYS A 178 -16.41 -4.20 12.69
N GLY A 179 -15.81 -5.37 12.79
CA GLY A 179 -16.05 -6.49 11.88
C GLY A 179 -15.79 -6.08 10.43
N VAL A 180 -14.58 -5.55 10.14
CA VAL A 180 -14.21 -5.18 8.78
C VAL A 180 -14.07 -6.45 7.91
N ASP A 181 -14.15 -6.29 6.59
CA ASP A 181 -14.12 -7.44 5.67
C ASP A 181 -12.70 -7.92 5.39
N PHE A 182 -11.71 -7.01 5.47
CA PHE A 182 -10.30 -7.31 5.22
C PHE A 182 -9.40 -6.47 6.11
N VAL A 183 -8.26 -7.05 6.48
CA VAL A 183 -7.11 -6.32 7.03
C VAL A 183 -5.99 -6.36 6.01
N ALA A 184 -5.42 -5.21 5.63
CA ALA A 184 -4.21 -5.14 4.83
C ALA A 184 -3.00 -4.95 5.74
N ALA A 185 -2.00 -5.82 5.60
CA ALA A 185 -0.77 -5.82 6.39
C ALA A 185 0.35 -5.15 5.59
N SER A 186 0.93 -4.06 6.13
CA SER A 186 2.04 -3.34 5.53
C SER A 186 3.39 -3.95 5.89
N PHE A 187 4.37 -3.77 5.02
CA PHE A 187 5.76 -4.20 5.19
C PHE A 187 5.92 -5.71 5.44
N VAL A 188 5.04 -6.52 4.84
CA VAL A 188 5.13 -7.99 4.89
C VAL A 188 6.47 -8.45 4.34
N ARG A 189 7.11 -9.40 5.03
CA ARG A 189 8.42 -9.98 4.64
C ARG A 189 8.31 -11.40 4.12
N ASP A 190 7.40 -12.18 4.70
CA ASP A 190 7.20 -13.60 4.39
C ASP A 190 5.83 -14.10 4.88
N GLY A 191 5.54 -15.40 4.68
CA GLY A 191 4.30 -16.02 5.14
C GLY A 191 4.15 -16.07 6.66
N ALA A 192 5.24 -16.14 7.42
CA ALA A 192 5.18 -16.15 8.90
C ALA A 192 4.67 -14.80 9.43
N PHE A 193 5.05 -13.70 8.77
CA PHE A 193 4.51 -12.37 9.06
C PHE A 193 2.97 -12.33 8.93
N VAL A 194 2.44 -12.89 7.84
CA VAL A 194 0.99 -12.95 7.61
C VAL A 194 0.29 -13.77 8.68
N HIS A 195 0.87 -14.90 9.09
CA HIS A 195 0.31 -15.73 10.14
C HIS A 195 0.27 -15.01 11.50
N GLU A 196 1.30 -14.23 11.87
CA GLU A 196 1.33 -13.48 13.12
C GLU A 196 0.21 -12.42 13.20
N ILE A 197 -0.10 -11.75 12.07
CA ILE A 197 -1.26 -10.84 11.98
C ILE A 197 -2.57 -11.63 12.17
N SER A 198 -2.72 -12.77 11.50
CA SER A 198 -3.90 -13.62 11.60
C SER A 198 -4.09 -14.17 13.04
N ASP A 199 -3.00 -14.61 13.68
CA ASP A 199 -3.02 -15.09 15.06
C ASP A 199 -3.43 -13.96 16.03
N THR A 200 -2.93 -12.73 15.81
CA THR A 200 -3.32 -11.56 16.59
C THR A 200 -4.82 -11.26 16.46
N LEU A 201 -5.38 -11.35 15.24
CA LEU A 201 -6.82 -11.19 15.02
C LEU A 201 -7.62 -12.27 15.75
N GLN A 202 -7.16 -13.52 15.73
CA GLN A 202 -7.80 -14.64 16.46
C GLN A 202 -7.75 -14.44 17.97
N GLU A 203 -6.63 -13.94 18.53
CA GLU A 203 -6.54 -13.54 19.95
C GLU A 203 -7.59 -12.47 20.31
N LEU A 204 -7.90 -11.57 19.40
CA LEU A 204 -8.95 -10.56 19.53
C LEU A 204 -10.37 -11.09 19.26
N GLY A 205 -10.51 -12.37 18.94
CA GLY A 205 -11.79 -13.04 18.70
C GLY A 205 -12.37 -12.78 17.31
N ALA A 206 -11.54 -12.38 16.34
CA ALA A 206 -11.93 -12.08 14.98
C ALA A 206 -11.26 -13.04 13.99
N ASP A 207 -11.99 -13.44 12.94
CA ASP A 207 -11.49 -14.24 11.81
C ASP A 207 -11.64 -13.38 10.54
N ILE A 208 -10.69 -12.45 10.36
CA ILE A 208 -10.71 -11.47 9.26
C ILE A 208 -9.61 -11.83 8.25
N PRO A 209 -9.95 -11.97 6.95
CA PRO A 209 -8.98 -12.24 5.90
C PRO A 209 -7.89 -11.18 5.80
N VAL A 210 -6.62 -11.63 5.68
CA VAL A 210 -5.45 -10.75 5.59
C VAL A 210 -5.01 -10.58 4.14
N ILE A 211 -4.85 -9.33 3.70
CA ILE A 211 -4.25 -8.93 2.42
C ILE A 211 -2.80 -8.54 2.69
N ALA A 212 -1.85 -9.28 2.10
CA ALA A 212 -0.43 -8.97 2.24
C ALA A 212 0.02 -7.90 1.25
N LYS A 213 0.62 -6.80 1.72
CA LYS A 213 1.16 -5.75 0.87
C LYS A 213 2.61 -6.06 0.51
N ILE A 214 2.89 -6.11 -0.78
CA ILE A 214 4.24 -6.30 -1.32
C ILE A 214 4.83 -4.92 -1.58
N GLU A 215 5.69 -4.51 -0.66
CA GLU A 215 6.28 -3.17 -0.55
C GLU A 215 7.80 -3.22 -0.53
N ARG A 216 8.38 -4.40 -0.29
CA ARG A 216 9.82 -4.60 -0.09
C ARG A 216 10.35 -5.68 -1.02
N ASP A 217 11.64 -5.60 -1.34
CA ASP A 217 12.38 -6.60 -2.11
C ASP A 217 12.31 -7.99 -1.48
N VAL A 218 12.51 -8.09 -0.17
CA VAL A 218 12.42 -9.35 0.59
C VAL A 218 11.04 -10.03 0.43
N ALA A 219 9.95 -9.25 0.32
CA ALA A 219 8.62 -9.80 0.06
C ALA A 219 8.48 -10.36 -1.36
N VAL A 220 9.16 -9.73 -2.33
CA VAL A 220 9.21 -10.22 -3.71
C VAL A 220 9.95 -11.57 -3.81
N ASP A 221 11.01 -11.73 -3.04
CA ASP A 221 11.76 -12.98 -2.96
C ASP A 221 10.97 -14.10 -2.26
N ASN A 222 10.23 -13.75 -1.22
CA ASN A 222 9.42 -14.67 -0.42
C ASN A 222 7.96 -14.80 -0.90
N ILE A 223 7.64 -14.31 -2.10
CA ILE A 223 6.27 -14.19 -2.60
C ILE A 223 5.47 -15.49 -2.55
N ASP A 224 6.09 -16.63 -2.76
CA ASP A 224 5.39 -17.92 -2.74
C ASP A 224 4.86 -18.24 -1.33
N SER A 225 5.67 -18.05 -0.28
CA SER A 225 5.24 -18.25 1.11
C SER A 225 4.17 -17.25 1.55
N ILE A 226 4.21 -16.03 1.01
CA ILE A 226 3.21 -15.00 1.28
C ILE A 226 1.87 -15.39 0.62
N ILE A 227 1.88 -15.84 -0.63
CA ILE A 227 0.69 -16.31 -1.35
C ILE A 227 0.04 -17.50 -0.65
N ASP A 228 0.85 -18.41 -0.11
CA ASP A 228 0.34 -19.59 0.62
C ASP A 228 -0.33 -19.21 1.95
N ALA A 229 0.08 -18.10 2.59
CA ALA A 229 -0.42 -17.66 3.90
C ALA A 229 -1.55 -16.62 3.83
N ALA A 230 -1.56 -15.77 2.78
CA ALA A 230 -2.47 -14.65 2.69
C ALA A 230 -3.79 -15.01 1.99
N TYR A 231 -4.88 -14.35 2.37
CA TYR A 231 -6.14 -14.39 1.61
C TYR A 231 -5.99 -13.71 0.25
N GLY A 232 -5.24 -12.62 0.19
CA GLY A 232 -4.97 -11.86 -1.02
C GLY A 232 -3.66 -11.10 -0.94
N VAL A 233 -3.23 -10.55 -2.06
CA VAL A 233 -1.97 -9.80 -2.20
C VAL A 233 -2.25 -8.42 -2.75
N MET A 234 -1.52 -7.40 -2.28
CA MET A 234 -1.53 -6.05 -2.86
C MET A 234 -0.13 -5.69 -3.36
N VAL A 235 0.00 -5.38 -4.63
CA VAL A 235 1.24 -4.83 -5.20
C VAL A 235 1.22 -3.32 -4.97
N ALA A 236 1.93 -2.86 -3.94
CA ALA A 236 2.05 -1.46 -3.56
C ALA A 236 3.25 -0.83 -4.29
N ARG A 237 3.02 -0.41 -5.53
CA ARG A 237 4.09 -0.03 -6.48
C ARG A 237 4.89 1.18 -6.05
N GLY A 238 4.29 2.12 -5.31
CA GLY A 238 4.98 3.30 -4.77
C GLY A 238 6.09 2.89 -3.82
N ASP A 239 5.75 2.17 -2.76
CA ASP A 239 6.71 1.71 -1.74
C ASP A 239 7.74 0.75 -2.35
N LEU A 240 7.28 -0.16 -3.23
CA LEU A 240 8.16 -1.10 -3.92
C LEU A 240 9.19 -0.39 -4.82
N GLY A 241 8.80 0.71 -5.48
CA GLY A 241 9.68 1.53 -6.32
C GLY A 241 10.70 2.38 -5.52
N VAL A 242 10.51 2.51 -4.20
CA VAL A 242 11.51 3.09 -3.29
C VAL A 242 12.56 2.03 -2.90
N GLU A 243 12.12 0.78 -2.71
CA GLU A 243 12.98 -0.33 -2.26
C GLU A 243 13.81 -0.94 -3.39
N MET A 244 13.38 -0.85 -4.65
CA MET A 244 14.05 -1.46 -5.80
C MET A 244 14.06 -0.52 -7.03
N PRO A 245 14.88 -0.82 -8.06
CA PRO A 245 14.91 -0.03 -9.28
C PRO A 245 13.52 0.12 -9.90
N LEU A 246 13.12 1.35 -10.20
CA LEU A 246 11.78 1.66 -10.69
C LEU A 246 11.44 0.90 -12.00
N GLU A 247 12.44 0.69 -12.86
CA GLU A 247 12.31 -0.06 -14.11
C GLU A 247 11.97 -1.54 -13.94
N ASP A 248 12.22 -2.12 -12.76
CA ASP A 248 11.92 -3.53 -12.47
C ASP A 248 10.46 -3.72 -12.00
N VAL A 249 9.85 -2.68 -11.41
CA VAL A 249 8.49 -2.74 -10.83
C VAL A 249 7.43 -3.26 -11.80
N PRO A 250 7.37 -2.85 -13.09
CA PRO A 250 6.35 -3.35 -14.01
C PRO A 250 6.45 -4.87 -14.25
N MET A 251 7.65 -5.41 -14.32
CA MET A 251 7.83 -6.86 -14.54
C MET A 251 7.58 -7.67 -13.28
N ILE A 252 7.89 -7.09 -12.11
CA ILE A 252 7.57 -7.68 -10.81
C ILE A 252 6.05 -7.73 -10.62
N GLN A 253 5.32 -6.66 -10.92
CA GLN A 253 3.85 -6.64 -10.92
C GLN A 253 3.28 -7.81 -11.74
N LYS A 254 3.70 -7.96 -13.00
CA LYS A 254 3.23 -9.05 -13.86
C LYS A 254 3.55 -10.44 -13.30
N ARG A 255 4.73 -10.60 -12.68
CA ARG A 255 5.14 -11.86 -12.06
C ARG A 255 4.27 -12.19 -10.85
N ILE A 256 4.00 -11.21 -9.98
CA ILE A 256 3.17 -11.40 -8.78
C ILE A 256 1.73 -11.71 -9.19
N ILE A 257 1.13 -10.92 -10.09
CA ILE A 257 -0.25 -11.16 -10.57
C ILE A 257 -0.38 -12.58 -11.13
N ARG A 258 0.55 -13.03 -11.97
CA ARG A 258 0.52 -14.38 -12.53
C ARG A 258 0.65 -15.48 -11.47
N LYS A 259 1.51 -15.28 -10.45
CA LYS A 259 1.65 -16.24 -9.34
C LYS A 259 0.35 -16.33 -8.53
N CYS A 260 -0.27 -15.17 -8.21
CA CYS A 260 -1.53 -15.11 -7.50
C CYS A 260 -2.66 -15.80 -8.28
N GLN A 261 -2.78 -15.53 -9.59
CA GLN A 261 -3.75 -16.20 -10.46
C GLN A 261 -3.57 -17.74 -10.46
N ASN A 262 -2.34 -18.22 -10.59
CA ASN A 262 -2.05 -19.66 -10.57
C ASN A 262 -2.42 -20.32 -9.22
N ALA A 263 -2.32 -19.58 -8.12
CA ALA A 263 -2.68 -20.03 -6.79
C ALA A 263 -4.18 -19.82 -6.46
N GLY A 264 -4.91 -19.08 -7.30
CA GLY A 264 -6.30 -18.70 -7.01
C GLY A 264 -6.43 -17.67 -5.87
N VAL A 265 -5.39 -16.86 -5.64
CA VAL A 265 -5.33 -15.84 -4.60
C VAL A 265 -5.62 -14.47 -5.22
N PRO A 266 -6.58 -13.68 -4.70
CA PRO A 266 -6.90 -12.36 -5.22
C PRO A 266 -5.72 -11.40 -5.18
N VAL A 267 -5.57 -10.56 -6.22
CA VAL A 267 -4.49 -9.57 -6.27
C VAL A 267 -5.01 -8.17 -6.58
N ILE A 268 -4.49 -7.20 -5.84
CA ILE A 268 -4.79 -5.76 -5.98
C ILE A 268 -3.57 -5.05 -6.55
N THR A 269 -3.75 -4.27 -7.61
CA THR A 269 -2.71 -3.36 -8.11
C THR A 269 -2.97 -1.96 -7.55
N ALA A 270 -1.96 -1.40 -6.88
CA ALA A 270 -2.10 -0.19 -6.08
C ALA A 270 -1.05 0.88 -6.42
N THR A 271 -1.34 2.10 -5.97
CA THR A 271 -0.56 3.34 -6.03
C THR A 271 -0.40 3.97 -7.40
N GLU A 272 -0.58 5.30 -7.46
CA GLU A 272 -0.38 6.16 -8.62
C GLU A 272 -1.15 5.72 -9.89
N MET A 273 -2.36 5.18 -9.72
CA MET A 273 -3.15 4.67 -10.85
C MET A 273 -3.71 5.80 -11.71
N LEU A 274 -4.28 6.84 -11.08
CA LEU A 274 -4.81 8.04 -11.72
C LEU A 274 -4.37 9.29 -10.95
N ASP A 275 -3.12 9.34 -10.50
CA ASP A 275 -2.57 10.33 -9.55
C ASP A 275 -2.78 11.78 -10.00
N SER A 276 -2.64 12.08 -11.30
CA SER A 276 -2.91 13.42 -11.84
C SER A 276 -4.35 13.89 -11.58
N MET A 277 -5.28 12.96 -11.32
CA MET A 277 -6.68 13.29 -11.02
C MET A 277 -6.90 13.73 -9.56
N ILE A 278 -5.88 13.75 -8.72
CA ILE A 278 -5.94 14.44 -7.43
C ILE A 278 -6.36 15.90 -7.66
N GLU A 279 -5.81 16.56 -8.68
CA GLU A 279 -6.12 17.94 -9.04
C GLU A 279 -6.90 18.06 -10.35
N SER A 280 -6.60 17.19 -11.32
CA SER A 280 -7.13 17.27 -12.69
C SER A 280 -8.43 16.49 -12.84
N ARG A 281 -9.31 16.97 -13.73
CA ARG A 281 -10.57 16.28 -14.07
C ARG A 281 -10.40 15.14 -15.08
N ARG A 282 -9.20 14.93 -15.59
CA ARG A 282 -8.90 13.89 -16.61
C ARG A 282 -7.52 13.30 -16.33
N PRO A 283 -7.37 11.99 -16.47
CA PRO A 283 -6.06 11.35 -16.35
C PRO A 283 -5.17 11.66 -17.55
N THR A 284 -3.90 11.43 -17.40
CA THR A 284 -2.96 11.34 -18.52
C THR A 284 -3.20 10.05 -19.33
N ARG A 285 -2.67 10.00 -20.55
CA ARG A 285 -2.69 8.76 -21.35
C ARG A 285 -1.85 7.66 -20.74
N ALA A 286 -0.76 8.01 -20.05
CA ALA A 286 0.09 7.06 -19.36
C ALA A 286 -0.67 6.36 -18.24
N GLU A 287 -1.39 7.10 -17.37
CA GLU A 287 -2.21 6.55 -16.30
C GLU A 287 -3.35 5.67 -16.83
N ALA A 288 -4.06 6.11 -17.88
CA ALA A 288 -5.10 5.29 -18.51
C ALA A 288 -4.53 3.98 -19.08
N SER A 289 -3.31 4.02 -19.66
CA SER A 289 -2.60 2.82 -20.12
C SER A 289 -2.15 1.93 -18.97
N ASP A 290 -1.74 2.50 -17.85
CA ASP A 290 -1.32 1.75 -16.67
C ASP A 290 -2.48 0.98 -16.06
N VAL A 291 -3.63 1.63 -15.86
CA VAL A 291 -4.87 0.94 -15.43
C VAL A 291 -5.23 -0.19 -16.40
N ALA A 292 -5.21 0.09 -17.71
CA ALA A 292 -5.52 -0.90 -18.72
C ALA A 292 -4.55 -2.09 -18.67
N ASN A 293 -3.25 -1.85 -18.51
CA ASN A 293 -2.24 -2.91 -18.37
C ASN A 293 -2.47 -3.77 -17.12
N ALA A 294 -2.77 -3.14 -15.96
CA ALA A 294 -3.04 -3.90 -14.73
C ALA A 294 -4.25 -4.84 -14.91
N VAL A 295 -5.31 -4.38 -15.58
CA VAL A 295 -6.50 -5.19 -15.87
C VAL A 295 -6.17 -6.30 -16.88
N LEU A 296 -5.41 -6.00 -17.94
CA LEU A 296 -4.96 -7.00 -18.91
C LEU A 296 -4.01 -8.04 -18.30
N ASP A 297 -3.21 -7.64 -17.31
CA ASP A 297 -2.37 -8.56 -16.54
C ASP A 297 -3.20 -9.54 -15.68
N GLY A 298 -4.49 -9.20 -15.47
CA GLY A 298 -5.45 -10.02 -14.75
C GLY A 298 -5.54 -9.72 -13.25
N THR A 299 -5.31 -8.46 -12.85
CA THR A 299 -5.55 -8.04 -11.45
C THR A 299 -7.03 -8.16 -11.10
N ASP A 300 -7.34 -8.58 -9.85
CA ASP A 300 -8.72 -8.69 -9.35
C ASP A 300 -9.27 -7.36 -8.87
N ALA A 301 -8.37 -6.43 -8.51
CA ALA A 301 -8.75 -5.07 -8.12
C ALA A 301 -7.68 -4.04 -8.48
N VAL A 302 -8.13 -2.80 -8.67
CA VAL A 302 -7.29 -1.61 -8.81
C VAL A 302 -7.60 -0.64 -7.67
N MET A 303 -6.59 0.05 -7.15
CA MET A 303 -6.75 0.92 -5.99
C MET A 303 -6.49 2.38 -6.31
N LEU A 304 -7.37 3.24 -5.82
CA LEU A 304 -7.23 4.69 -5.76
C LEU A 304 -6.80 5.10 -4.34
N SER A 305 -5.75 5.90 -4.23
CA SER A 305 -5.14 6.36 -2.98
C SER A 305 -5.46 7.83 -2.71
N GLY A 306 -4.54 8.73 -2.98
CA GLY A 306 -4.71 10.18 -2.85
C GLY A 306 -5.86 10.73 -3.67
N GLU A 307 -6.13 10.12 -4.81
CA GLU A 307 -7.15 10.51 -5.77
C GLU A 307 -8.56 10.55 -5.14
N THR A 308 -8.86 9.63 -4.24
CA THR A 308 -10.14 9.59 -3.52
C THR A 308 -10.04 10.11 -2.08
N ALA A 309 -8.87 10.02 -1.44
CA ALA A 309 -8.70 10.44 -0.06
C ALA A 309 -8.59 11.97 0.10
N MET A 310 -7.94 12.65 -0.84
CA MET A 310 -7.60 14.08 -0.78
C MET A 310 -7.94 14.84 -2.06
N GLY A 311 -8.27 14.16 -3.14
CA GLY A 311 -8.46 14.74 -4.47
C GLY A 311 -9.65 15.70 -4.54
N ALA A 312 -9.63 16.58 -5.52
CA ALA A 312 -10.68 17.59 -5.74
C ALA A 312 -11.99 16.99 -6.30
N HIS A 313 -11.95 15.77 -6.83
CA HIS A 313 -13.09 15.19 -7.56
C HIS A 313 -13.26 13.67 -7.33
N PRO A 314 -13.37 13.16 -6.08
CA PRO A 314 -13.33 11.73 -5.79
C PRO A 314 -14.34 10.87 -6.59
N PRO A 315 -15.65 11.21 -6.72
CA PRO A 315 -16.57 10.39 -7.51
C PRO A 315 -16.21 10.34 -9.01
N LEU A 316 -15.71 11.44 -9.58
CA LEU A 316 -15.31 11.50 -11.00
C LEU A 316 -14.11 10.58 -11.28
N VAL A 317 -13.19 10.45 -10.31
CA VAL A 317 -12.03 9.55 -10.42
C VAL A 317 -12.50 8.10 -10.48
N VAL A 318 -13.42 7.70 -9.58
CA VAL A 318 -13.99 6.36 -9.56
C VAL A 318 -14.77 6.06 -10.84
N GLU A 319 -15.60 6.99 -11.34
CA GLU A 319 -16.28 6.85 -12.63
C GLU A 319 -15.30 6.68 -13.80
N THR A 320 -14.16 7.39 -13.75
CA THR A 320 -13.13 7.29 -14.79
C THR A 320 -12.46 5.94 -14.75
N MET A 321 -12.10 5.46 -13.55
CA MET A 321 -11.57 4.12 -13.33
C MET A 321 -12.56 3.05 -13.83
N ASP A 322 -13.84 3.16 -13.45
CA ASP A 322 -14.89 2.22 -13.88
C ASP A 322 -15.02 2.16 -15.41
N ARG A 323 -14.96 3.30 -16.10
CA ARG A 323 -15.00 3.36 -17.57
C ARG A 323 -13.80 2.67 -18.21
N ILE A 324 -12.57 2.94 -17.71
CA ILE A 324 -11.36 2.31 -18.26
C ILE A 324 -11.42 0.80 -18.07
N VAL A 325 -11.74 0.34 -16.87
CA VAL A 325 -11.82 -1.10 -16.56
C VAL A 325 -12.87 -1.80 -17.43
N ARG A 326 -14.07 -1.23 -17.59
CA ARG A 326 -15.12 -1.82 -18.42
C ARG A 326 -14.75 -1.88 -19.89
N ASP A 327 -14.07 -0.85 -20.40
CA ASP A 327 -13.64 -0.80 -21.80
C ASP A 327 -12.61 -1.89 -22.08
N VAL A 328 -11.66 -2.07 -21.16
CA VAL A 328 -10.66 -3.14 -21.24
C VAL A 328 -11.30 -4.53 -21.14
N GLU A 329 -12.18 -4.75 -20.16
CA GLU A 329 -12.86 -6.04 -19.97
C GLU A 329 -13.79 -6.43 -21.15
N ALA A 330 -14.21 -5.46 -21.96
CA ALA A 330 -15.00 -5.69 -23.15
C ALA A 330 -14.14 -5.97 -24.39
N SER A 331 -12.82 -5.89 -24.31
CA SER A 331 -11.89 -6.08 -25.44
C SER A 331 -11.63 -7.57 -25.75
N GLU A 332 -11.24 -7.84 -27.00
CA GLU A 332 -10.81 -9.18 -27.42
C GLU A 332 -9.49 -9.57 -26.75
N GLU A 333 -8.62 -8.60 -26.46
CA GLU A 333 -7.35 -8.79 -25.79
C GLU A 333 -7.55 -9.34 -24.36
N TYR A 334 -8.52 -8.78 -23.63
CA TYR A 334 -8.84 -9.27 -22.28
C TYR A 334 -9.42 -10.69 -22.32
N ALA A 335 -10.32 -10.98 -23.25
CA ALA A 335 -10.87 -12.31 -23.42
C ALA A 335 -9.77 -13.35 -23.71
N ALA A 336 -8.82 -13.02 -24.58
CA ALA A 336 -7.68 -13.88 -24.90
C ALA A 336 -6.76 -14.12 -23.68
N THR A 337 -6.55 -13.11 -22.84
CA THR A 337 -5.73 -13.24 -21.61
C THR A 337 -6.41 -14.14 -20.58
N VAL A 338 -7.72 -13.98 -20.39
CA VAL A 338 -8.50 -14.83 -19.46
C VAL A 338 -8.48 -16.28 -19.92
N GLU A 339 -8.67 -16.56 -21.24
CA GLU A 339 -8.60 -17.92 -21.79
C GLU A 339 -7.24 -18.57 -21.60
N GLN A 340 -6.13 -17.82 -21.72
CA GLN A 340 -4.77 -18.31 -21.51
C GLN A 340 -4.46 -18.62 -20.03
N ASN A 341 -5.11 -17.94 -19.12
CA ASN A 341 -4.87 -18.05 -17.68
C ASN A 341 -5.80 -19.06 -16.96
N VAL A 342 -6.72 -19.73 -17.68
CA VAL A 342 -7.49 -20.83 -17.10
C VAL A 342 -6.54 -22.01 -16.85
N PRO A 343 -6.40 -22.49 -15.58
CA PRO A 343 -5.55 -23.64 -15.29
C PRO A 343 -6.01 -24.87 -16.11
N GLU A 344 -5.07 -25.61 -16.70
CA GLU A 344 -5.37 -26.84 -17.47
C GLU A 344 -6.26 -27.85 -16.71
N ALA A 345 -6.18 -27.84 -15.37
CA ALA A 345 -7.00 -28.69 -14.49
C ALA A 345 -8.49 -28.28 -14.43
N ALA A 346 -8.84 -27.07 -14.89
CA ALA A 346 -10.22 -26.56 -14.87
C ALA A 346 -10.99 -26.84 -16.19
N VAL A 347 -10.31 -27.36 -17.21
CA VAL A 347 -10.96 -27.76 -18.47
C VAL A 347 -11.55 -29.17 -18.29
N PRO A 348 -12.89 -29.36 -18.32
CA PRO A 348 -13.45 -30.67 -18.30
C PRO A 348 -12.93 -31.47 -19.52
N GLN A 349 -12.25 -32.61 -19.28
CA GLN A 349 -11.94 -33.50 -20.35
C GLN A 349 -13.26 -34.05 -20.89
N THR A 350 -13.70 -33.54 -22.03
CA THR A 350 -14.81 -34.13 -22.78
C THR A 350 -14.26 -35.34 -23.53
N ASP A 351 -14.64 -36.55 -23.07
CA ASP A 351 -14.52 -37.80 -23.80
C ASP A 351 -15.37 -37.80 -25.09
#